data_7610494ea5b04aa1468791b5a126c98a
#
_entry.id   7610494ea5b04aa1468791b5a126c98a
#
_cell.length_a   1.000
_cell.length_b   1.000
_cell.length_c   1.000
_cell.angle_alpha   90.00
_cell.angle_beta   90.00
_cell.angle_gamma   90.00
#
_symmetry.space_group_name_H-M   'P 1'
#
loop_
_entity.id
_entity.type
_entity.pdbx_description
1 polymer ?
#
loop_
_entity_poly.entity_id
_entity_poly.type
_entity_poly.pdbx_seq_one_letter_code
_entity_poly.pdbx_strand_id
1 'polypeptide(L)'
;MSDRNQNERNHKVVVPIGPQHPSLKEPGSFKITLDGEKVERAVVEIGYNHRGIEKACESRNYIQAQYIIERVCGICSHAHTLCFCQAFEDLAGLEVPRRAHYIRGIVGELERLHSHLLWLGV
;
A
#
# COMPACT_ATOMS: atom_id res chain seq x y z
N MET A 1 17.74 -6.88 -54.27
CA MET A 1 17.02 -7.78 -53.36
C MET A 1 17.64 -7.70 -51.97
N SER A 2 17.62 -6.53 -51.34
CA SER A 2 18.27 -6.38 -50.01
C SER A 2 17.67 -5.29 -49.11
N ASP A 3 16.38 -4.94 -49.20
CA ASP A 3 15.81 -3.88 -48.36
C ASP A 3 14.52 -4.25 -47.63
N ARG A 4 14.19 -5.55 -47.55
CA ARG A 4 12.98 -5.98 -46.84
C ARG A 4 13.21 -6.49 -45.39
N ASN A 5 14.43 -6.51 -44.91
CA ASN A 5 14.80 -7.18 -43.66
C ASN A 5 15.23 -6.24 -42.51
N GLN A 6 15.04 -4.92 -42.65
CA GLN A 6 15.41 -3.97 -41.60
C GLN A 6 14.22 -3.39 -40.82
N ASN A 7 12.95 -3.69 -41.24
CA ASN A 7 11.78 -3.11 -40.61
C ASN A 7 11.10 -4.00 -39.54
N GLU A 8 11.65 -5.18 -39.25
CA GLU A 8 11.15 -6.08 -38.19
C GLU A 8 11.82 -5.86 -36.84
N ARG A 9 12.70 -4.88 -36.70
CA ARG A 9 13.42 -4.60 -35.47
C ARG A 9 12.88 -3.37 -34.79
N ASN A 10 12.04 -3.56 -33.87
CA ASN A 10 11.70 -2.69 -32.74
C ASN A 10 10.21 -2.42 -32.57
N HIS A 11 9.42 -3.46 -32.33
CA HIS A 11 8.06 -3.31 -31.82
C HIS A 11 8.01 -3.19 -30.28
N LYS A 12 9.11 -2.82 -29.65
CA LYS A 12 9.14 -2.65 -28.19
C LYS A 12 8.48 -1.33 -27.82
N VAL A 13 7.40 -1.44 -27.08
CA VAL A 13 6.66 -0.30 -26.52
C VAL A 13 6.85 -0.26 -25.02
N VAL A 14 7.14 0.92 -24.48
CA VAL A 14 7.19 1.13 -23.03
C VAL A 14 5.88 1.79 -22.62
N VAL A 15 5.13 1.09 -21.77
CA VAL A 15 3.87 1.58 -21.20
C VAL A 15 4.14 2.03 -19.77
N PRO A 16 4.08 3.33 -19.48
CA PRO A 16 4.16 3.84 -18.12
C PRO A 16 2.77 3.81 -17.47
N ILE A 17 2.71 3.32 -16.22
CA ILE A 17 1.52 3.36 -15.36
C ILE A 17 1.91 4.08 -14.08
N GLY A 18 1.28 5.21 -13.81
CA GLY A 18 1.61 6.04 -12.65
C GLY A 18 2.68 7.10 -12.93
N PRO A 19 3.17 7.82 -11.88
CA PRO A 19 2.87 7.59 -10.46
C PRO A 19 1.44 7.89 -10.03
N GLN A 20 0.76 8.83 -10.69
CA GLN A 20 -0.65 9.16 -10.48
C GLN A 20 -1.49 8.41 -11.51
N HIS A 21 -2.26 7.42 -11.08
CA HIS A 21 -3.11 6.63 -11.97
C HIS A 21 -4.46 6.35 -11.30
N PRO A 22 -5.60 6.48 -12.02
CA PRO A 22 -6.93 6.29 -11.43
C PRO A 22 -7.14 4.93 -10.76
N SER A 23 -6.50 3.87 -11.27
CA SER A 23 -6.60 2.53 -10.71
C SER A 23 -5.71 2.30 -9.48
N LEU A 24 -4.81 3.23 -9.16
CA LEU A 24 -3.91 3.13 -8.02
C LEU A 24 -4.42 4.03 -6.89
N LYS A 25 -4.76 3.44 -5.76
CA LYS A 25 -5.19 4.19 -4.56
C LYS A 25 -4.03 5.00 -3.96
N GLU A 26 -2.81 4.49 -4.11
CA GLU A 26 -1.58 5.11 -3.64
C GLU A 26 -0.61 5.27 -4.82
N PRO A 27 0.21 6.33 -4.86
CA PRO A 27 1.13 6.56 -5.96
C PRO A 27 2.17 5.46 -6.10
N GLY A 28 2.31 4.95 -7.31
CA GLY A 28 3.30 3.96 -7.68
C GLY A 28 3.59 4.06 -9.17
N SER A 29 4.81 3.80 -9.58
CA SER A 29 5.21 3.85 -11.00
C SER A 29 5.61 2.47 -11.49
N PHE A 30 5.03 2.07 -12.59
CA PHE A 30 5.30 0.81 -13.26
C PHE A 30 5.67 1.12 -14.72
N LYS A 31 6.86 0.72 -15.14
CA LYS A 31 7.28 0.82 -16.54
C LYS A 31 7.33 -0.59 -17.13
N ILE A 32 6.40 -0.86 -18.03
CA ILE A 32 6.25 -2.17 -18.65
C ILE A 32 6.78 -2.09 -20.08
N THR A 33 7.79 -2.89 -20.40
CA THR A 33 8.30 -3.02 -21.78
C THR A 33 7.63 -4.21 -22.42
N LEU A 34 6.97 -3.94 -23.53
CA LEU A 34 6.23 -4.94 -24.33
C LEU A 34 6.96 -5.20 -25.65
N ASP A 35 6.96 -6.44 -26.07
CA ASP A 35 7.25 -6.88 -27.44
C ASP A 35 6.01 -7.54 -28.00
N GLY A 36 5.25 -6.79 -28.81
CA GLY A 36 3.86 -7.14 -29.16
C GLY A 36 2.99 -7.24 -27.90
N GLU A 37 2.39 -8.41 -27.66
CA GLU A 37 1.57 -8.69 -26.47
C GLU A 37 2.36 -9.28 -25.29
N LYS A 38 3.66 -9.54 -25.48
CA LYS A 38 4.49 -10.17 -24.46
C LYS A 38 5.19 -9.12 -23.60
N VAL A 39 5.07 -9.26 -22.28
CA VAL A 39 5.84 -8.46 -21.33
C VAL A 39 7.28 -9.00 -21.28
N GLU A 40 8.24 -8.18 -21.69
CA GLU A 40 9.68 -8.49 -21.59
C GLU A 40 10.29 -8.05 -20.26
N ARG A 41 9.88 -6.86 -19.81
CA ARG A 41 10.43 -6.25 -18.60
C ARG A 41 9.37 -5.44 -17.88
N ALA A 42 9.37 -5.54 -16.57
CA ALA A 42 8.62 -4.64 -15.69
C ALA A 42 9.60 -4.01 -14.68
N VAL A 43 9.55 -2.69 -14.56
CA VAL A 43 10.29 -1.93 -13.56
C VAL A 43 9.28 -1.29 -12.63
N VAL A 44 9.43 -1.52 -11.32
CA VAL A 44 8.56 -0.98 -10.28
C VAL A 44 9.34 0.07 -9.50
N GLU A 45 8.79 1.27 -9.41
CA GLU A 45 9.31 2.37 -8.61
C GLU A 45 8.27 2.70 -7.55
N ILE A 46 8.60 2.47 -6.29
CA ILE A 46 7.76 2.72 -5.11
C ILE A 46 8.43 3.73 -4.20
N GLY A 47 7.75 4.14 -3.13
CA GLY A 47 8.29 5.10 -2.17
C GLY A 47 7.74 6.52 -2.34
N TYR A 48 6.82 6.76 -3.25
CA TYR A 48 6.18 8.07 -3.43
C TYR A 48 5.42 8.55 -2.18
N ASN A 49 4.95 7.62 -1.36
CA ASN A 49 4.29 7.91 -0.09
C ASN A 49 5.22 7.82 1.13
N HIS A 50 6.52 7.72 0.92
CA HIS A 50 7.46 7.67 2.02
C HIS A 50 7.42 8.98 2.83
N ARG A 51 7.14 8.87 4.14
CA ARG A 51 7.00 10.01 5.06
C ARG A 51 7.87 9.90 6.30
N GLY A 52 8.80 8.94 6.34
CA GLY A 52 9.71 8.72 7.46
C GLY A 52 9.01 8.27 8.76
N ILE A 53 7.87 7.56 8.66
CA ILE A 53 7.03 7.15 9.81
C ILE A 53 7.82 6.29 10.78
N GLU A 54 8.56 5.31 10.28
CA GLU A 54 9.39 4.41 11.10
C GLU A 54 10.42 5.21 11.91
N LYS A 55 11.11 6.13 11.24
CA LYS A 55 12.09 7.00 11.91
C LYS A 55 11.46 7.95 12.92
N ALA A 56 10.27 8.43 12.64
CA ALA A 56 9.53 9.26 13.57
C ALA A 56 9.09 8.48 14.82
N CYS A 57 8.81 7.20 14.72
CA CYS A 57 8.44 6.35 15.85
C CYS A 57 9.60 6.09 16.80
N GLU A 58 10.85 6.02 16.32
CA GLU A 58 12.04 5.78 17.15
C GLU A 58 12.23 6.83 18.26
N SER A 59 11.80 8.06 18.04
CA SER A 59 11.95 9.19 18.97
C SER A 59 10.72 9.46 19.84
N ARG A 60 9.73 8.57 19.84
CA ARG A 60 8.45 8.77 20.51
C ARG A 60 8.12 7.62 21.46
N ASN A 61 7.31 7.93 22.49
CA ASN A 61 6.74 6.86 23.31
C ASN A 61 5.64 6.12 22.53
N TYR A 62 5.24 4.96 23.02
CA TYR A 62 4.28 4.08 22.34
C TYR A 62 2.91 4.73 22.10
N ILE A 63 2.44 5.60 23.02
CA ILE A 63 1.18 6.33 22.85
C ILE A 63 1.27 7.31 21.68
N GLN A 64 2.38 8.05 21.61
CA GLN A 64 2.61 9.01 20.53
C GLN A 64 2.86 8.30 19.19
N ALA A 65 3.57 7.17 19.20
CA ALA A 65 3.81 6.36 18.01
C ALA A 65 2.53 5.82 17.42
N GLN A 66 1.55 5.43 18.24
CA GLN A 66 0.24 4.94 17.80
C GLN A 66 -0.46 5.92 16.86
N TYR A 67 -0.47 7.23 17.18
CA TYR A 67 -1.10 8.26 16.32
C TYR A 67 -0.41 8.45 14.97
N ILE A 68 0.88 8.15 14.90
CA ILE A 68 1.64 8.23 13.65
C ILE A 68 1.39 6.98 12.82
N ILE A 69 1.42 5.81 13.44
CA ILE A 69 1.20 4.51 12.81
C ILE A 69 -0.21 4.41 12.25
N GLU A 70 -1.20 4.97 12.94
CA GLU A 70 -2.56 5.08 12.46
C GLU A 70 -2.63 5.70 11.04
N ARG A 71 -1.76 6.66 10.74
CA ARG A 71 -1.73 7.38 9.47
C ARG A 71 -0.76 6.82 8.44
N VAL A 72 -0.23 5.64 8.63
CA VAL A 72 0.48 4.90 7.56
C VAL A 72 -0.44 4.74 6.36
N CYS A 73 -1.72 4.47 6.63
CA CYS A 73 -2.78 4.42 5.62
C CYS A 73 -4.05 5.10 6.17
N GLY A 74 -4.66 5.97 5.37
CA GLY A 74 -5.90 6.67 5.78
C GLY A 74 -7.17 5.82 5.60
N ILE A 75 -7.10 4.71 4.85
CA ILE A 75 -8.24 3.84 4.56
C ILE A 75 -8.32 2.69 5.56
N CYS A 76 -7.17 2.18 6.03
CA CYS A 76 -7.05 1.06 6.95
C CYS A 76 -6.34 1.45 8.26
N SER A 77 -6.64 2.63 8.77
CA SER A 77 -6.00 3.20 9.96
C SER A 77 -6.21 2.37 11.22
N HIS A 78 -7.40 1.79 11.40
CA HIS A 78 -7.66 0.90 12.52
C HIS A 78 -6.83 -0.38 12.46
N ALA A 79 -6.69 -0.98 11.28
CA ALA A 79 -5.88 -2.20 11.11
C ALA A 79 -4.41 -1.96 11.54
N HIS A 80 -3.82 -0.82 11.14
CA HIS A 80 -2.46 -0.45 11.56
C HIS A 80 -2.36 -0.24 13.06
N THR A 81 -3.31 0.51 13.64
CA THR A 81 -3.36 0.76 15.08
C THR A 81 -3.57 -0.53 15.88
N LEU A 82 -4.46 -1.40 15.42
CA LEU A 82 -4.73 -2.69 16.05
C LEU A 82 -3.49 -3.58 16.07
N CYS A 83 -2.81 -3.70 14.93
CA CYS A 83 -1.58 -4.49 14.82
C CYS A 83 -0.50 -3.97 15.77
N PHE A 84 -0.31 -2.65 15.83
CA PHE A 84 0.65 -2.03 16.74
C PHE A 84 0.30 -2.28 18.21
N CYS A 85 -0.96 -2.11 18.59
CA CYS A 85 -1.42 -2.37 19.95
C CYS A 85 -1.22 -3.83 20.36
N GLN A 86 -1.58 -4.77 19.48
CA GLN A 86 -1.40 -6.20 19.74
C GLN A 86 0.07 -6.56 19.92
N ALA A 87 0.97 -6.05 19.06
CA ALA A 87 2.40 -6.28 19.19
C ALA A 87 2.95 -5.74 20.53
N PHE A 88 2.43 -4.60 20.97
CA PHE A 88 2.83 -4.01 22.25
C PHE A 88 2.28 -4.77 23.47
N GLU A 89 1.03 -5.22 23.38
CA GLU A 89 0.37 -6.03 24.40
C GLU A 89 1.08 -7.37 24.60
N ASP A 90 1.45 -8.02 23.48
CA ASP A 90 2.22 -9.27 23.49
C ASP A 90 3.60 -9.06 24.12
N LEU A 91 4.30 -7.97 23.75
CA LEU A 91 5.60 -7.62 24.31
C LEU A 91 5.54 -7.36 25.81
N ALA A 92 4.48 -6.71 26.27
CA ALA A 92 4.27 -6.37 27.67
C ALA A 92 3.60 -7.47 28.50
N GLY A 93 3.16 -8.57 27.86
CA GLY A 93 2.44 -9.68 28.52
C GLY A 93 1.09 -9.26 29.10
N LEU A 94 0.38 -8.34 28.42
CA LEU A 94 -0.90 -7.81 28.91
C LEU A 94 -2.06 -8.69 28.49
N GLU A 95 -2.92 -9.04 29.44
CA GLU A 95 -4.23 -9.64 29.14
C GLU A 95 -5.25 -8.56 28.73
N VAL A 96 -5.74 -8.66 27.50
CA VAL A 96 -6.73 -7.75 26.97
C VAL A 96 -8.13 -8.22 27.38
N PRO A 97 -8.95 -7.34 28.01
CA PRO A 97 -10.31 -7.69 28.41
C PRO A 97 -11.18 -8.12 27.22
N ARG A 98 -12.04 -9.13 27.42
CA ARG A 98 -12.93 -9.65 26.38
C ARG A 98 -13.76 -8.56 25.69
N ARG A 99 -14.23 -7.56 26.45
CA ARG A 99 -14.98 -6.41 25.91
C ARG A 99 -14.15 -5.63 24.90
N ALA A 100 -12.85 -5.44 25.12
CA ALA A 100 -11.98 -4.73 24.21
C ALA A 100 -11.82 -5.48 22.87
N HIS A 101 -11.72 -6.81 22.90
CA HIS A 101 -11.71 -7.63 21.68
C HIS A 101 -12.97 -7.44 20.83
N TYR A 102 -14.15 -7.43 21.46
CA TYR A 102 -15.41 -7.18 20.72
C TYR A 102 -15.47 -5.78 20.14
N ILE A 103 -15.06 -4.75 20.89
CA ILE A 103 -15.04 -3.37 20.39
C ILE A 103 -14.08 -3.24 19.19
N ARG A 104 -12.89 -3.81 19.29
CA ARG A 104 -11.91 -3.84 18.19
C ARG A 104 -12.46 -4.55 16.95
N GLY A 105 -13.17 -5.67 17.15
CA GLY A 105 -13.84 -6.38 16.07
C GLY A 105 -14.90 -5.52 15.39
N ILE A 106 -15.76 -4.85 16.15
CA ILE A 106 -16.80 -3.96 15.60
C ILE A 106 -16.16 -2.82 14.80
N VAL A 107 -15.14 -2.15 15.34
CA VAL A 107 -14.47 -1.04 14.66
C VAL A 107 -13.76 -1.53 13.39
N GLY A 108 -13.13 -2.71 13.44
CA GLY A 108 -12.49 -3.33 12.28
C GLY A 108 -13.47 -3.64 11.15
N GLU A 109 -14.67 -4.14 11.47
CA GLU A 109 -15.72 -4.39 10.47
C GLU A 109 -16.31 -3.08 9.91
N LEU A 110 -16.43 -2.04 10.71
CA LEU A 110 -16.83 -0.70 10.23
C LEU A 110 -15.78 -0.12 9.27
N GLU A 111 -14.49 -0.28 9.57
CA GLU A 111 -13.41 0.12 8.67
C GLU A 111 -13.47 -0.65 7.34
N ARG A 112 -13.74 -1.97 7.41
CA ARG A 112 -13.90 -2.79 6.22
C ARG A 112 -15.05 -2.32 5.34
N LEU A 113 -16.20 -2.02 5.93
CA LEU A 113 -17.34 -1.45 5.22
C LEU A 113 -16.98 -0.12 4.56
N HIS A 114 -16.31 0.77 5.28
CA HIS A 114 -15.83 2.04 4.76
C HIS A 114 -14.91 1.83 3.53
N SER A 115 -13.94 0.93 3.65
CA SER A 115 -12.99 0.61 2.57
C SER A 115 -13.70 0.04 1.34
N HIS A 116 -14.67 -0.87 1.54
CA HIS A 116 -15.43 -1.46 0.44
C HIS A 116 -16.35 -0.45 -0.25
N LEU A 117 -16.99 0.45 0.51
CA LEU A 117 -17.80 1.52 -0.05
C LEU A 117 -16.97 2.49 -0.88
N LEU A 118 -15.77 2.82 -0.43
CA LEU A 118 -14.83 3.62 -1.21
C LEU A 118 -14.46 2.92 -2.52
N TRP A 119 -14.16 1.62 -2.46
CA TRP A 119 -13.81 0.84 -3.66
C TRP A 119 -14.96 0.74 -4.67
N LEU A 120 -16.19 0.63 -4.20
CA LEU A 120 -17.37 0.58 -5.05
C LEU A 120 -17.73 1.95 -5.65
N GLY A 121 -17.36 3.05 -4.98
CA GLY A 121 -17.69 4.41 -5.38
C GLY A 121 -16.66 5.10 -6.29
N VAL A 122 -15.51 4.48 -6.51
CA VAL A 122 -14.39 4.95 -7.33
C VAL A 122 -14.10 3.95 -8.44
#